data_c16c920ee9b699bf6430bfaa76e80340
#
_entry.id   c16c920ee9b699bf6430bfaa76e80340
#
_cell.length_a   1.000
_cell.length_b   1.000
_cell.length_c   1.000
_cell.angle_alpha   90.00
_cell.angle_beta   90.00
_cell.angle_gamma   90.00
#
_symmetry.space_group_name_H-M   'P 1'
#
loop_
_entity.id
_entity.type
_entity.pdbx_description
1 polymer ?
#
loop_
_entity_poly.entity_id
_entity_poly.type
_entity_poly.pdbx_seq_one_letter_code
_entity_poly.pdbx_strand_id
1 'polypeptide(L)'
;MNVDADAFSKRWVRHWNARDVDAVLDDFHDDVVFTSPVAAKLLPETQGVVRGKAALRRYWIAALERFPDLRFTVEGVYQGVNTIVIAYRNQNGDLVNEVLIFDGDAIVEGHGTYRVGE
;
A
#
# COMPACT_ATOMS: atom_id res chain seq x y z
N MET A 1 2.95 5.96 17.81
CA MET A 1 3.71 5.46 16.67
C MET A 1 5.13 5.99 16.73
N ASN A 2 6.12 5.11 16.74
CA ASN A 2 7.54 5.47 16.77
C ASN A 2 8.22 5.14 15.43
N VAL A 3 7.53 5.44 14.33
CA VAL A 3 8.02 5.17 12.99
C VAL A 3 8.52 6.46 12.38
N ASP A 4 9.75 6.44 11.85
CA ASP A 4 10.29 7.54 11.06
C ASP A 4 9.64 7.48 9.68
N ALA A 5 8.74 8.42 9.39
CA ALA A 5 7.95 8.40 8.16
C ALA A 5 8.82 8.49 6.91
N ASP A 6 9.88 9.31 6.93
CA ASP A 6 10.78 9.45 5.78
C ASP A 6 11.52 8.14 5.51
N ALA A 7 12.12 7.56 6.54
CA ALA A 7 12.84 6.29 6.42
C ALA A 7 11.90 5.15 6.01
N PHE A 8 10.69 5.14 6.58
CA PHE A 8 9.68 4.14 6.24
C PHE A 8 9.31 4.22 4.76
N SER A 9 9.02 5.41 4.26
CA SER A 9 8.59 5.59 2.87
C SER A 9 9.67 5.18 1.87
N LYS A 10 10.94 5.47 2.18
CA LYS A 10 12.06 5.06 1.34
C LYS A 10 12.20 3.55 1.28
N ARG A 11 12.04 2.87 2.42
CA ARG A 11 12.06 1.40 2.49
C ARG A 11 10.86 0.83 1.76
N TRP A 12 9.67 1.37 1.96
CA TRP A 12 8.42 0.93 1.35
C TRP A 12 8.50 0.95 -0.19
N VAL A 13 8.94 2.07 -0.77
CA VAL A 13 9.03 2.19 -2.23
C VAL A 13 10.12 1.30 -2.81
N ARG A 14 11.24 1.16 -2.09
CA ARG A 14 12.31 0.25 -2.51
C ARG A 14 11.83 -1.18 -2.59
N HIS A 15 11.10 -1.65 -1.58
CA HIS A 15 10.59 -3.02 -1.55
C HIS A 15 9.53 -3.24 -2.64
N TRP A 16 8.62 -2.29 -2.84
CA TRP A 16 7.64 -2.41 -3.92
C TRP A 16 8.31 -2.48 -5.30
N ASN A 17 9.27 -1.61 -5.56
CA ASN A 17 9.95 -1.58 -6.85
C ASN A 17 10.85 -2.79 -7.06
N ALA A 18 11.30 -3.43 -5.99
CA ALA A 18 12.01 -4.71 -6.03
C ALA A 18 11.05 -5.90 -6.14
N ARG A 19 9.74 -5.67 -6.07
CA ARG A 19 8.69 -6.70 -6.10
C ARG A 19 8.77 -7.67 -4.92
N ASP A 20 9.28 -7.19 -3.79
CA ASP A 20 9.45 -7.99 -2.59
C ASP A 20 8.24 -7.83 -1.68
N VAL A 21 7.17 -8.58 -1.99
CA VAL A 21 5.90 -8.51 -1.28
C VAL A 21 6.08 -8.84 0.21
N ASP A 22 6.90 -9.85 0.51
CA ASP A 22 7.08 -10.25 1.90
C ASP A 22 7.78 -9.17 2.72
N ALA A 23 8.73 -8.45 2.14
CA ALA A 23 9.38 -7.34 2.82
C ALA A 23 8.39 -6.19 3.07
N VAL A 24 7.51 -5.89 2.12
CA VAL A 24 6.46 -4.89 2.32
C VAL A 24 5.54 -5.32 3.46
N LEU A 25 5.14 -6.60 3.47
CA LEU A 25 4.21 -7.13 4.47
C LEU A 25 4.78 -7.16 5.89
N ASP A 26 6.10 -7.14 6.06
CA ASP A 26 6.72 -7.17 7.37
C ASP A 26 6.27 -6.00 8.27
N ASP A 27 5.83 -4.91 7.69
CA ASP A 27 5.35 -3.75 8.44
C ASP A 27 3.87 -3.84 8.81
N PHE A 28 3.17 -4.91 8.41
CA PHE A 28 1.72 -5.04 8.55
C PHE A 28 1.34 -6.01 9.66
N HIS A 29 0.28 -5.67 10.39
CA HIS A 29 -0.30 -6.54 11.40
C HIS A 29 -1.02 -7.71 10.72
N ASP A 30 -1.07 -8.89 11.40
CA ASP A 30 -1.71 -10.08 10.86
C ASP A 30 -3.19 -9.86 10.53
N ASP A 31 -3.88 -9.02 11.31
CA ASP A 31 -5.31 -8.74 11.16
C ASP A 31 -5.60 -7.46 10.36
N VAL A 32 -4.65 -7.00 9.57
CA VAL A 32 -4.79 -5.77 8.79
C VAL A 32 -6.02 -5.81 7.88
N VAL A 33 -6.66 -4.65 7.72
CA VAL A 33 -7.70 -4.44 6.71
C VAL A 33 -7.17 -3.46 5.69
N PHE A 34 -7.20 -3.84 4.42
CA PHE A 34 -6.70 -3.01 3.32
C PHE A 34 -7.79 -2.82 2.28
N THR A 35 -7.97 -1.59 1.82
CA THR A 35 -8.95 -1.32 0.76
C THR A 35 -8.28 -0.70 -0.45
N SER A 36 -8.76 -1.06 -1.63
CA SER A 36 -8.24 -0.51 -2.87
C SER A 36 -9.25 -0.72 -4.01
N PRO A 37 -9.44 0.30 -4.88
CA PRO A 37 -10.23 0.11 -6.11
C PRO A 37 -9.63 -0.96 -7.03
N VAL A 38 -8.31 -1.15 -7.00
CA VAL A 38 -7.65 -2.18 -7.79
C VAL A 38 -8.01 -3.57 -7.27
N ALA A 39 -8.10 -3.74 -5.94
CA ALA A 39 -8.56 -5.00 -5.36
C ALA A 39 -9.99 -5.32 -5.81
N ALA A 40 -10.85 -4.31 -5.89
CA ALA A 40 -12.22 -4.50 -6.37
C ALA A 40 -12.27 -4.99 -7.82
N LYS A 41 -11.31 -4.58 -8.64
CA LYS A 41 -11.23 -4.99 -10.05
C LYS A 41 -10.62 -6.38 -10.21
N LEU A 42 -9.52 -6.66 -9.51
CA LEU A 42 -8.80 -7.92 -9.63
C LEU A 42 -9.49 -9.07 -8.90
N LEU A 43 -10.11 -8.76 -7.77
CA LEU A 43 -10.79 -9.72 -6.90
C LEU A 43 -12.18 -9.19 -6.56
N PRO A 44 -13.14 -9.24 -7.53
CA PRO A 44 -14.46 -8.62 -7.34
C PRO A 44 -15.21 -9.13 -6.12
N GLU A 45 -14.97 -10.38 -5.72
CA GLU A 45 -15.60 -10.98 -4.55
C GLU A 45 -15.25 -10.24 -3.25
N THR A 46 -14.11 -9.53 -3.21
CA THR A 46 -13.70 -8.76 -2.03
C THR A 46 -14.45 -7.43 -1.90
N GLN A 47 -15.04 -6.94 -2.99
CA GLN A 47 -15.62 -5.60 -3.07
C GLN A 47 -14.59 -4.51 -2.69
N GLY A 48 -13.32 -4.80 -2.93
CA GLY A 48 -12.23 -3.87 -2.65
C GLY A 48 -11.73 -3.88 -1.21
N VAL A 49 -12.25 -4.78 -0.36
CA VAL A 49 -11.84 -4.89 1.06
C VAL A 49 -11.12 -6.21 1.26
N VAL A 50 -9.83 -6.14 1.60
CA VAL A 50 -8.98 -7.31 1.80
C VAL A 50 -8.68 -7.42 3.29
N ARG A 51 -9.02 -8.55 3.89
CA ARG A 51 -8.90 -8.76 5.33
C ARG A 51 -7.84 -9.79 5.66
N GLY A 52 -6.87 -9.38 6.48
CA GLY A 52 -5.81 -10.23 6.96
C GLY A 52 -4.59 -10.25 6.04
N LYS A 53 -3.44 -10.48 6.67
CA LYS A 53 -2.15 -10.43 6.00
C LYS A 53 -2.01 -11.47 4.89
N ALA A 54 -2.55 -12.69 5.10
CA ALA A 54 -2.49 -13.75 4.10
C ALA A 54 -3.29 -13.38 2.84
N ALA A 55 -4.49 -12.82 3.00
CA ALA A 55 -5.30 -12.38 1.87
C ALA A 55 -4.65 -11.19 1.16
N LEU A 56 -4.05 -10.29 1.92
CA LEU A 56 -3.34 -9.14 1.36
C LEU A 56 -2.14 -9.59 0.50
N ARG A 57 -1.42 -10.60 0.96
CA ARG A 57 -0.32 -11.18 0.19
C ARG A 57 -0.80 -11.74 -1.14
N ARG A 58 -1.91 -12.49 -1.12
CA ARG A 58 -2.49 -13.03 -2.36
C ARG A 58 -2.90 -11.93 -3.34
N TYR A 59 -3.51 -10.86 -2.83
CA TYR A 59 -3.89 -9.73 -3.65
C TYR A 59 -2.68 -9.06 -4.29
N TRP A 60 -1.65 -8.77 -3.50
CA TRP A 60 -0.47 -8.08 -4.02
C TRP A 60 0.32 -8.93 -5.02
N ILE A 61 0.39 -10.26 -4.81
CA ILE A 61 1.01 -11.17 -5.79
C ILE A 61 0.22 -11.11 -7.10
N ALA A 62 -1.11 -11.18 -7.02
CA ALA A 62 -1.96 -11.08 -8.22
C ALA A 62 -1.77 -9.73 -8.92
N ALA A 63 -1.63 -8.65 -8.16
CA ALA A 63 -1.39 -7.33 -8.73
C ALA A 63 -0.06 -7.24 -9.46
N LEU A 64 1.01 -7.83 -8.91
CA LEU A 64 2.31 -7.86 -9.57
C LEU A 64 2.29 -8.68 -10.85
N GLU A 65 1.53 -9.78 -10.87
CA GLU A 65 1.37 -10.58 -12.09
C GLU A 65 0.58 -9.81 -13.15
N ARG A 66 -0.45 -9.08 -12.74
CA ARG A 66 -1.31 -8.31 -13.65
C ARG A 66 -0.60 -7.07 -14.18
N PHE A 67 0.29 -6.47 -13.38
CA PHE A 67 1.04 -5.26 -13.73
C PHE A 67 2.54 -5.54 -13.67
N PRO A 68 3.10 -6.23 -14.66
CA PRO A 68 4.51 -6.60 -14.63
C PRO A 68 5.46 -5.41 -14.71
N ASP A 69 4.96 -4.25 -15.12
CA ASP A 69 5.71 -2.99 -15.20
C ASP A 69 5.50 -2.10 -13.97
N LEU A 70 4.89 -2.61 -12.90
CA LEU A 70 4.63 -1.84 -11.68
C LEU A 70 5.89 -1.10 -11.23
N ARG A 71 5.75 0.21 -11.02
CA ARG A 71 6.82 1.06 -10.52
C ARG A 71 6.20 2.26 -9.84
N PHE A 72 6.67 2.55 -8.63
CA PHE A 72 6.22 3.68 -7.84
C PHE A 72 7.30 4.72 -7.71
N THR A 73 6.91 5.99 -7.83
CA THR A 73 7.79 7.15 -7.60
C THR A 73 7.13 8.00 -6.53
N VAL A 74 7.77 8.09 -5.36
CA VAL A 74 7.23 8.87 -4.24
C VAL A 74 7.39 10.36 -4.52
N GLU A 75 6.30 11.11 -4.34
CA GLU A 75 6.27 12.55 -4.54
C GLU A 75 6.14 13.33 -3.23
N GLY A 76 5.63 12.71 -2.19
CA GLY A 76 5.51 13.34 -0.88
C GLY A 76 5.12 12.35 0.19
N VAL A 77 5.46 12.67 1.42
CA VAL A 77 5.13 11.85 2.58
C VAL A 77 4.57 12.77 3.65
N TYR A 78 3.46 12.35 4.25
CA TYR A 78 2.75 13.12 5.26
C TYR A 78 2.59 12.27 6.52
N GLN A 79 2.73 12.87 7.67
CA GLN A 79 2.60 12.17 8.95
C GLN A 79 1.54 12.80 9.83
N GLY A 80 0.61 11.98 10.31
CA GLY A 80 -0.38 12.33 11.34
C GLY A 80 0.00 11.72 12.68
N VAL A 81 -0.97 11.63 13.59
CA VAL A 81 -0.70 11.10 14.94
C VAL A 81 -0.30 9.62 14.89
N ASN A 82 -1.04 8.80 14.15
CA ASN A 82 -0.75 7.39 13.97
C ASN A 82 -0.92 6.99 12.50
N THR A 83 -0.69 7.93 11.59
CA THR A 83 -0.97 7.78 10.17
C THR A 83 0.20 8.28 9.35
N ILE A 84 0.58 7.53 8.33
CA ILE A 84 1.50 7.99 7.29
C ILE A 84 0.76 7.93 5.97
N VAL A 85 0.84 9.00 5.19
CA VAL A 85 0.32 9.03 3.83
C VAL A 85 1.49 9.14 2.87
N ILE A 86 1.59 8.20 1.94
CA ILE A 86 2.61 8.24 0.89
C ILE A 86 1.93 8.62 -0.41
N ALA A 87 2.26 9.81 -0.90
CA ALA A 87 1.76 10.28 -2.19
C ALA A 87 2.76 9.84 -3.25
N TYR A 88 2.29 9.07 -4.23
CA TYR A 88 3.18 8.55 -5.26
C TYR A 88 2.49 8.50 -6.62
N ARG A 89 3.32 8.35 -7.64
CA ARG A 89 2.89 8.15 -9.02
C ARG A 89 3.18 6.70 -9.38
N ASN A 90 2.20 6.01 -9.96
CA ASN A 90 2.40 4.63 -10.39
C ASN A 90 2.94 4.56 -11.83
N GLN A 91 3.10 3.35 -12.36
CA GLN A 91 3.66 3.11 -13.70
C GLN A 91 2.83 3.73 -14.84
N ASN A 92 1.55 3.99 -14.60
CA ASN A 92 0.66 4.62 -15.57
C ASN A 92 0.64 6.15 -15.44
N GLY A 93 1.39 6.71 -14.49
CA GLY A 93 1.36 8.14 -14.21
C GLY A 93 0.20 8.59 -13.35
N ASP A 94 -0.59 7.66 -12.80
CA ASP A 94 -1.68 7.98 -11.89
C ASP A 94 -1.16 8.44 -10.55
N LEU A 95 -1.80 9.47 -9.98
CA LEU A 95 -1.49 9.95 -8.64
C LEU A 95 -2.28 9.15 -7.62
N VAL A 96 -1.56 8.59 -6.65
CA VAL A 96 -2.12 7.72 -5.63
C VAL A 96 -1.66 8.20 -4.26
N ASN A 97 -2.56 8.17 -3.30
CA ASN A 97 -2.20 8.35 -1.90
C ASN A 97 -2.43 7.04 -1.17
N GLU A 98 -1.36 6.49 -0.60
CA GLU A 98 -1.44 5.32 0.26
C GLU A 98 -1.60 5.81 1.69
N VAL A 99 -2.74 5.52 2.29
CA VAL A 99 -3.05 5.93 3.67
C VAL A 99 -2.80 4.73 4.57
N LEU A 100 -1.85 4.85 5.49
CA LEU A 100 -1.44 3.76 6.37
C LEU A 100 -1.63 4.16 7.81
N ILE A 101 -2.45 3.40 8.53
CA ILE A 101 -2.79 3.63 9.92
C ILE A 101 -2.08 2.59 10.78
N PHE A 102 -1.37 3.08 11.80
CA PHE A 102 -0.50 2.26 12.64
C PHE A 102 -1.12 2.05 14.03
N ASP A 103 -0.86 0.87 14.58
CA ASP A 103 -0.97 0.60 16.01
C ASP A 103 0.43 0.19 16.47
N GLY A 104 1.06 1.04 17.30
CA GLY A 104 2.49 0.87 17.56
C GLY A 104 3.29 1.02 16.27
N ASP A 105 4.07 0.02 15.94
CA ASP A 105 4.93 0.01 14.75
C ASP A 105 4.34 -0.83 13.61
N ALA A 106 3.14 -1.39 13.79
CA ALA A 106 2.50 -2.23 12.79
C ALA A 106 1.32 -1.53 12.14
N ILE A 107 1.17 -1.71 10.84
CA ILE A 107 0.05 -1.16 10.08
C ILE A 107 -1.16 -2.05 10.28
N VAL A 108 -2.25 -1.48 10.83
CA VAL A 108 -3.49 -2.21 11.08
C VAL A 108 -4.57 -1.93 10.04
N GLU A 109 -4.43 -0.83 9.30
CA GLU A 109 -5.38 -0.45 8.27
C GLU A 109 -4.65 0.32 7.18
N GLY A 110 -4.99 0.04 5.94
CA GLY A 110 -4.40 0.74 4.80
C GLY A 110 -5.42 0.97 3.71
N HIS A 111 -5.28 2.06 2.97
CA HIS A 111 -6.19 2.42 1.88
C HIS A 111 -5.40 2.97 0.71
N GLY A 112 -5.54 2.31 -0.45
CA GLY A 112 -5.06 2.88 -1.69
C GLY A 112 -6.13 3.81 -2.24
N THR A 113 -5.79 5.08 -2.43
CA THR A 113 -6.73 6.08 -2.91
C THR A 113 -6.17 6.73 -4.16
N TYR A 114 -6.99 6.79 -5.20
CA TYR A 114 -6.57 7.28 -6.50
C TYR A 114 -7.18 8.64 -6.78
N ARG A 115 -6.36 9.54 -7.35
CA ARG A 115 -6.86 10.87 -7.73
C ARG A 115 -8.00 10.71 -8.73
N VAL A 116 -9.10 11.43 -8.49
CA VAL A 116 -10.24 11.49 -9.41
C VAL A 116 -10.29 12.85 -10.07
N GLY A 117 -10.78 12.86 -11.32
CA GLY A 117 -10.81 14.09 -12.11
C GLY A 117 -9.41 14.44 -12.62
N GLU A 118 -9.21 15.73 -12.88
CA GLU A 118 -7.97 16.24 -13.46
C GLU A 118 -7.11 17.00 -12.48
#